data_5fa3af2417e029a3f11df12170fe7f62
#
_entry.id   5fa3af2417e029a3f11df12170fe7f62
#
_cell.length_a   1.000
_cell.length_b   1.000
_cell.length_c   1.000
_cell.angle_alpha   90.00
_cell.angle_beta   90.00
_cell.angle_gamma   90.00
#
_symmetry.space_group_name_H-M   'P 1'
#
loop_
_entity.id
_entity.type
_entity.pdbx_description
1 polymer ?
#
loop_
_entity_poly.entity_id
_entity_poly.type
_entity_poly.pdbx_seq_one_letter_code
_entity_poly.pdbx_strand_id
1 'polypeptide(L)'
;MERPDFFSLKNGDKVKLAFTDQEYKRRLDKLRNVMSNKNLDAIILTSMHNIAYYTGFIYCSFGRFYGCVITKNKITTISANIDASQPWRRSICDNVIYTDWKRDNYLKAIVLIIGKEKPPKNIGIENDHVTLDMKEKIGSIFTFSVFKNVSKELMKLRMIKSNEEIEVIKNGARIADIGG
;
A
#
# COMPACT_ATOMS: atom_id res chain seq x y z
N MET A 1 -22.90 13.99 -17.88
CA MET A 1 -21.63 13.23 -17.92
C MET A 1 -21.50 12.48 -16.61
N GLU A 2 -21.45 11.15 -16.65
CA GLU A 2 -21.34 10.34 -15.43
C GLU A 2 -19.90 10.47 -14.87
N ARG A 3 -19.79 10.73 -13.57
CA ARG A 3 -18.48 10.87 -12.91
C ARG A 3 -17.88 9.49 -12.68
N PRO A 4 -16.60 9.23 -13.00
CA PRO A 4 -15.99 7.94 -12.76
C PRO A 4 -15.89 7.62 -11.25
N ASP A 5 -16.02 6.35 -10.88
CA ASP A 5 -15.84 5.90 -9.50
C ASP A 5 -14.36 5.97 -9.09
N PHE A 6 -13.45 5.77 -10.05
CA PHE A 6 -11.99 5.85 -9.88
C PHE A 6 -11.32 6.18 -11.22
N PHE A 7 -10.09 6.67 -11.15
CA PHE A 7 -9.24 6.99 -12.31
C PHE A 7 -7.76 6.87 -11.96
N SER A 8 -6.88 7.03 -12.96
CA SER A 8 -5.44 7.14 -12.76
C SER A 8 -4.96 8.48 -13.32
N LEU A 9 -4.03 9.11 -12.63
CA LEU A 9 -3.43 10.38 -13.04
C LEU A 9 -1.92 10.29 -12.93
N LYS A 10 -1.23 10.44 -14.07
CA LYS A 10 0.22 10.57 -14.16
C LYS A 10 0.53 12.02 -14.51
N ASN A 11 0.83 12.83 -13.52
CA ASN A 11 1.03 14.26 -13.66
C ASN A 11 2.46 14.67 -13.26
N GLY A 12 3.23 15.12 -14.23
CA GLY A 12 4.62 15.56 -14.06
C GLY A 12 5.60 14.41 -13.83
N ASP A 13 6.80 14.74 -13.37
CA ASP A 13 7.86 13.78 -13.12
C ASP A 13 7.77 13.17 -11.71
N LYS A 14 8.28 11.96 -11.54
CA LYS A 14 8.45 11.35 -10.22
C LYS A 14 9.53 12.09 -9.45
N VAL A 15 9.27 12.35 -8.18
CA VAL A 15 10.27 12.95 -7.29
C VAL A 15 11.28 11.89 -6.84
N LYS A 16 12.50 12.35 -6.51
CA LYS A 16 13.49 11.48 -5.87
C LYS A 16 12.97 11.04 -4.49
N LEU A 17 12.91 9.75 -4.28
CA LEU A 17 12.49 9.16 -3.00
C LEU A 17 13.66 9.05 -2.02
N ALA A 18 13.35 8.76 -0.75
CA ALA A 18 14.35 8.63 0.32
C ALA A 18 15.28 7.42 0.13
N PHE A 19 14.82 6.39 -0.58
CA PHE A 19 15.56 5.15 -0.84
C PHE A 19 15.69 4.92 -2.33
N THR A 20 16.69 4.09 -2.70
CA THR A 20 16.90 3.68 -4.09
C THR A 20 15.84 2.70 -4.58
N ASP A 21 15.65 2.61 -5.89
CA ASP A 21 14.77 1.62 -6.51
C ASP A 21 15.20 0.19 -6.15
N GLN A 22 16.50 -0.05 -5.97
CA GLN A 22 17.04 -1.33 -5.54
C GLN A 22 16.60 -1.70 -4.13
N GLU A 23 16.56 -0.74 -3.21
CA GLU A 23 16.08 -0.97 -1.85
C GLU A 23 14.58 -1.28 -1.84
N TYR A 24 13.75 -0.54 -2.58
CA TYR A 24 12.32 -0.86 -2.71
C TYR A 24 12.11 -2.25 -3.34
N LYS A 25 12.89 -2.60 -4.36
CA LYS A 25 12.85 -3.93 -4.95
C LYS A 25 13.17 -5.00 -3.93
N ARG A 26 14.25 -4.84 -3.15
CA ARG A 26 14.64 -5.76 -2.06
C ARG A 26 13.50 -5.98 -1.05
N ARG A 27 12.82 -4.90 -0.64
CA ARG A 27 11.67 -4.96 0.28
C ARG A 27 10.52 -5.75 -0.32
N LEU A 28 10.18 -5.48 -1.56
CA LEU A 28 9.11 -6.18 -2.29
C LEU A 28 9.43 -7.66 -2.51
N ASP A 29 10.67 -7.99 -2.86
CA ASP A 29 11.10 -9.37 -3.05
C ASP A 29 10.98 -10.18 -1.73
N LYS A 30 11.39 -9.60 -0.60
CA LYS A 30 11.19 -10.21 0.73
C LYS A 30 9.71 -10.42 1.05
N LEU A 31 8.85 -9.44 0.75
CA LEU A 31 7.41 -9.58 0.95
C LEU A 31 6.80 -10.65 0.04
N ARG A 32 7.21 -10.72 -1.21
CA ARG A 32 6.75 -11.76 -2.16
C ARG A 32 7.16 -13.17 -1.73
N ASN A 33 8.31 -13.32 -1.09
CA ASN A 33 8.70 -14.58 -0.46
C ASN A 33 7.73 -14.97 0.68
N VAL A 34 7.32 -14.01 1.51
CA VAL A 34 6.28 -14.24 2.53
C VAL A 34 4.95 -14.61 1.86
N MET A 35 4.56 -13.92 0.79
CA MET A 35 3.35 -14.27 0.02
C MET A 35 3.40 -15.71 -0.49
N SER A 36 4.52 -16.13 -1.06
CA SER A 36 4.72 -17.48 -1.54
C SER A 36 4.61 -18.52 -0.41
N ASN A 37 5.33 -18.31 0.69
CA ASN A 37 5.35 -19.22 1.84
C ASN A 37 3.97 -19.36 2.52
N LYS A 38 3.16 -18.31 2.50
CA LYS A 38 1.79 -18.31 3.05
C LYS A 38 0.72 -18.62 2.01
N ASN A 39 1.12 -18.87 0.78
CA ASN A 39 0.21 -19.07 -0.35
C ASN A 39 -0.80 -17.92 -0.48
N LEU A 40 -0.30 -16.68 -0.59
CA LEU A 40 -1.12 -15.47 -0.75
C LEU A 40 -1.12 -15.05 -2.23
N ASP A 41 -2.29 -14.70 -2.73
CA ASP A 41 -2.46 -14.16 -4.08
C ASP A 41 -2.32 -12.64 -4.10
N ALA A 42 -2.76 -11.98 -3.02
CA ALA A 42 -2.66 -10.54 -2.83
C ALA A 42 -2.47 -10.19 -1.35
N ILE A 43 -1.92 -9.00 -1.10
CA ILE A 43 -1.91 -8.35 0.22
C ILE A 43 -2.55 -6.98 0.07
N ILE A 44 -3.45 -6.63 0.99
CA ILE A 44 -4.04 -5.30 1.11
C ILE A 44 -3.41 -4.63 2.34
N LEU A 45 -2.61 -3.59 2.09
CA LEU A 45 -2.02 -2.75 3.12
C LEU A 45 -2.90 -1.51 3.33
N THR A 46 -3.12 -1.17 4.59
CA THR A 46 -3.90 0.00 5.00
C THR A 46 -3.14 0.91 5.95
N SER A 47 -2.11 0.39 6.65
CA SER A 47 -1.30 1.18 7.57
C SER A 47 -0.33 2.11 6.82
N MET A 48 -0.24 3.36 7.27
CA MET A 48 0.64 4.37 6.70
C MET A 48 2.11 3.91 6.65
N HIS A 49 2.60 3.31 7.72
CA HIS A 49 4.00 2.88 7.79
C HIS A 49 4.32 1.73 6.82
N ASN A 50 3.41 0.78 6.59
CA ASN A 50 3.65 -0.27 5.61
C ASN A 50 3.48 0.24 4.17
N ILE A 51 2.51 1.11 3.90
CA ILE A 51 2.37 1.74 2.59
C ILE A 51 3.64 2.54 2.28
N ALA A 52 4.12 3.39 3.19
CA ALA A 52 5.36 4.16 2.99
C ALA A 52 6.58 3.25 2.82
N TYR A 53 6.70 2.18 3.59
CA TYR A 53 7.83 1.25 3.52
C TYR A 53 7.98 0.57 2.15
N TYR A 54 6.85 0.16 1.56
CA TYR A 54 6.86 -0.56 0.28
C TYR A 54 6.73 0.34 -0.94
N THR A 55 6.24 1.56 -0.80
CA THR A 55 5.95 2.42 -1.95
C THR A 55 6.72 3.73 -1.97
N GLY A 56 7.19 4.21 -0.82
CA GLY A 56 7.75 5.54 -0.63
C GLY A 56 6.69 6.62 -0.37
N PHE A 57 5.41 6.33 -0.57
CA PHE A 57 4.35 7.31 -0.39
C PHE A 57 3.96 7.47 1.08
N ILE A 58 4.21 8.65 1.62
CA ILE A 58 3.74 9.07 2.95
C ILE A 58 2.50 9.93 2.76
N TYR A 59 1.40 9.52 3.38
CA TYR A 59 0.14 10.25 3.34
C TYR A 59 -0.28 10.68 4.74
N CYS A 60 -1.20 11.65 4.78
CA CYS A 60 -1.86 12.10 6.01
C CYS A 60 -3.29 11.58 6.03
N SER A 61 -3.63 10.78 7.04
CA SER A 61 -4.97 10.20 7.15
C SER A 61 -5.92 11.16 7.87
N PHE A 62 -6.66 11.97 7.11
CA PHE A 62 -7.71 12.84 7.63
C PHE A 62 -9.10 12.32 7.25
N GLY A 63 -9.45 11.12 7.74
CA GLY A 63 -10.77 10.53 7.51
C GLY A 63 -10.99 9.98 6.09
N ARG A 64 -9.95 9.90 5.24
CA ARG A 64 -9.97 9.24 3.94
C ARG A 64 -9.26 7.90 4.00
N PHE A 65 -9.75 6.94 3.25
CA PHE A 65 -9.09 5.64 3.12
C PHE A 65 -7.92 5.72 2.15
N TYR A 66 -6.80 5.13 2.55
CA TYR A 66 -5.65 4.89 1.71
C TYR A 66 -5.30 3.42 1.76
N GLY A 67 -4.72 2.92 0.70
CA GLY A 67 -4.33 1.53 0.64
C GLY A 67 -3.21 1.29 -0.34
N CYS A 68 -2.67 0.09 -0.26
CA CYS A 68 -1.78 -0.44 -1.27
C CYS A 68 -2.10 -1.91 -1.48
N VAL A 69 -2.32 -2.30 -2.71
CA VAL A 69 -2.51 -3.70 -3.09
C VAL A 69 -1.22 -4.20 -3.71
N ILE A 70 -0.71 -5.30 -3.16
CA ILE A 70 0.48 -5.99 -3.65
C ILE A 70 0.08 -7.38 -4.13
N THR A 71 0.35 -7.67 -5.38
CA THR A 71 0.20 -8.99 -5.99
C THR A 71 1.58 -9.58 -6.32
N LYS A 72 1.62 -10.79 -6.86
CA LYS A 72 2.87 -11.43 -7.29
C LYS A 72 3.68 -10.54 -8.24
N ASN A 73 3.01 -9.77 -9.11
CA ASN A 73 3.67 -9.03 -10.19
C ASN A 73 3.52 -7.50 -10.09
N LYS A 74 2.55 -7.01 -9.31
CA LYS A 74 2.23 -5.57 -9.26
C LYS A 74 2.18 -5.05 -7.84
N ILE A 75 2.40 -3.74 -7.72
CA ILE A 75 2.15 -2.94 -6.53
C ILE A 75 1.40 -1.69 -6.99
N THR A 76 0.30 -1.37 -6.34
CA THR A 76 -0.55 -0.24 -6.71
C THR A 76 -1.08 0.42 -5.45
N THR A 77 -0.86 1.72 -5.30
CA THR A 77 -1.46 2.52 -4.24
C THR A 77 -2.89 2.92 -4.60
N ILE A 78 -3.72 3.08 -3.57
CA ILE A 78 -5.07 3.59 -3.68
C ILE A 78 -5.17 4.84 -2.82
N SER A 79 -5.61 5.94 -3.41
CA SER A 79 -5.71 7.24 -2.73
C SER A 79 -7.01 7.95 -3.02
N ALA A 80 -7.39 8.88 -2.14
CA ALA A 80 -8.52 9.75 -2.35
C ALA A 80 -8.23 10.80 -3.43
N ASN A 81 -9.29 11.28 -4.09
CA ASN A 81 -9.21 12.29 -5.14
C ASN A 81 -8.56 13.61 -4.70
N ILE A 82 -8.66 13.97 -3.43
CA ILE A 82 -8.03 15.18 -2.88
C ILE A 82 -6.51 15.20 -3.08
N ASP A 83 -5.88 14.02 -3.12
CA ASP A 83 -4.43 13.87 -3.31
C ASP A 83 -4.04 13.42 -4.72
N ALA A 84 -4.93 13.54 -5.69
CA ALA A 84 -4.91 12.88 -6.99
C ALA A 84 -3.53 12.74 -7.67
N SER A 85 -2.69 13.78 -7.67
CA SER A 85 -1.38 13.73 -8.34
C SER A 85 -0.23 13.27 -7.45
N GLN A 86 -0.38 13.33 -6.12
CA GLN A 86 0.72 13.12 -5.17
C GLN A 86 1.19 11.66 -5.09
N PRO A 87 0.30 10.66 -4.98
CA PRO A 87 0.73 9.28 -4.79
C PRO A 87 1.55 8.74 -5.94
N TRP A 88 1.19 9.06 -7.18
CA TRP A 88 1.98 8.63 -8.34
C TRP A 88 3.36 9.29 -8.37
N ARG A 89 3.44 10.60 -8.13
CA ARG A 89 4.70 11.35 -8.13
C ARG A 89 5.66 10.92 -7.00
N ARG A 90 5.11 10.54 -5.85
CA ARG A 90 5.86 10.27 -4.61
C ARG A 90 5.94 8.78 -4.26
N SER A 91 5.75 7.91 -5.23
CA SER A 91 5.88 6.46 -5.05
C SER A 91 6.60 5.80 -6.21
N ILE A 92 7.08 4.58 -5.99
CA ILE A 92 7.68 3.75 -7.04
C ILE A 92 6.65 3.08 -7.95
N CYS A 93 5.36 3.11 -7.59
CA CYS A 93 4.32 2.29 -8.20
C CYS A 93 3.27 3.12 -8.95
N ASP A 94 2.33 2.41 -9.58
CA ASP A 94 1.11 3.01 -10.11
C ASP A 94 0.16 3.40 -8.98
N ASN A 95 -0.80 4.27 -9.31
CA ASN A 95 -1.84 4.74 -8.40
C ASN A 95 -3.22 4.63 -9.04
N VAL A 96 -4.19 4.21 -8.24
CA VAL A 96 -5.63 4.33 -8.53
C VAL A 96 -6.22 5.34 -7.57
N ILE A 97 -6.89 6.33 -8.12
CA ILE A 97 -7.53 7.42 -7.40
C ILE A 97 -9.02 7.11 -7.34
N TYR A 98 -9.57 6.93 -6.14
CA TYR A 98 -11.01 6.80 -5.98
C TYR A 98 -11.66 8.15 -5.74
N THR A 99 -12.91 8.28 -6.17
CA THR A 99 -13.68 9.51 -6.05
C THR A 99 -14.67 9.43 -4.87
N ASP A 100 -14.99 10.57 -4.26
CA ASP A 100 -15.66 10.64 -2.95
C ASP A 100 -17.19 10.64 -3.01
N TRP A 101 -17.81 10.71 -4.19
CA TRP A 101 -19.26 10.84 -4.29
C TRP A 101 -20.05 9.55 -4.07
N LYS A 102 -19.36 8.39 -4.04
CA LYS A 102 -19.95 7.13 -3.59
C LYS A 102 -19.05 6.53 -2.51
N ARG A 103 -19.66 6.12 -1.42
CA ARG A 103 -18.97 5.68 -0.20
C ARG A 103 -18.04 4.49 -0.43
N ASP A 104 -18.38 3.61 -1.38
CA ASP A 104 -17.66 2.34 -1.59
C ASP A 104 -16.68 2.39 -2.77
N ASN A 105 -16.40 3.57 -3.33
CA ASN A 105 -15.46 3.69 -4.45
C ASN A 105 -14.03 3.22 -4.11
N TYR A 106 -13.61 3.36 -2.86
CA TYR A 106 -12.36 2.79 -2.37
C TYR A 106 -12.33 1.25 -2.52
N LEU A 107 -13.42 0.57 -2.14
CA LEU A 107 -13.55 -0.89 -2.27
C LEU A 107 -13.56 -1.33 -3.73
N LYS A 108 -14.23 -0.59 -4.60
CA LYS A 108 -14.24 -0.83 -6.05
C LYS A 108 -12.84 -0.71 -6.65
N ALA A 109 -12.02 0.22 -6.15
CA ALA A 109 -10.61 0.35 -6.56
C ALA A 109 -9.78 -0.88 -6.16
N ILE A 110 -9.99 -1.43 -4.95
CA ILE A 110 -9.36 -2.69 -4.54
C ILE A 110 -9.73 -3.83 -5.50
N VAL A 111 -11.02 -3.96 -5.82
CA VAL A 111 -11.52 -4.98 -6.75
C VAL A 111 -10.91 -4.83 -8.15
N LEU A 112 -10.80 -3.59 -8.64
CA LEU A 112 -10.17 -3.32 -9.94
C LEU A 112 -8.72 -3.83 -9.99
N ILE A 113 -7.94 -3.56 -8.93
CA ILE A 113 -6.51 -3.90 -8.89
C ILE A 113 -6.30 -5.40 -8.74
N ILE A 114 -7.09 -6.05 -7.90
CA ILE A 114 -6.99 -7.50 -7.65
C ILE A 114 -7.52 -8.30 -8.85
N GLY A 115 -8.50 -7.76 -9.57
CA GLY A 115 -9.14 -8.37 -10.72
C GLY A 115 -10.44 -9.10 -10.37
N LYS A 116 -11.48 -8.86 -11.19
CA LYS A 116 -12.81 -9.50 -11.02
C LYS A 116 -12.88 -10.90 -11.59
N GLU A 117 -12.17 -11.15 -12.68
CA GLU A 117 -12.31 -12.39 -13.46
C GLU A 117 -11.74 -13.63 -12.76
N LYS A 118 -10.73 -13.42 -11.93
CA LYS A 118 -10.10 -14.49 -11.15
C LYS A 118 -9.91 -14.03 -9.71
N PRO A 119 -10.94 -14.15 -8.87
CA PRO A 119 -10.85 -13.71 -7.49
C PRO A 119 -9.73 -14.48 -6.75
N PRO A 120 -8.96 -13.81 -5.90
CA PRO A 120 -7.86 -14.42 -5.15
C PRO A 120 -8.44 -15.45 -4.16
N LYS A 121 -7.73 -16.57 -3.98
CA LYS A 121 -8.10 -17.56 -2.95
C LYS A 121 -7.68 -17.11 -1.56
N ASN A 122 -6.51 -16.50 -1.44
CA ASN A 122 -5.95 -16.08 -0.15
C ASN A 122 -5.50 -14.61 -0.22
N ILE A 123 -6.02 -13.79 0.67
CA ILE A 123 -5.69 -12.37 0.79
C ILE A 123 -5.04 -12.11 2.14
N GLY A 124 -3.85 -11.52 2.14
CA GLY A 124 -3.20 -11.00 3.33
C GLY A 124 -3.78 -9.65 3.74
N ILE A 125 -4.07 -9.47 5.02
CA ILE A 125 -4.52 -8.20 5.60
C ILE A 125 -3.81 -7.89 6.91
N GLU A 126 -3.77 -6.62 7.28
CA GLU A 126 -3.19 -6.13 8.53
C GLU A 126 -4.25 -6.15 9.64
N ASN A 127 -4.37 -7.25 10.40
CA ASN A 127 -5.38 -7.36 11.46
C ASN A 127 -5.17 -6.34 12.61
N ASP A 128 -3.98 -5.78 12.73
CA ASP A 128 -3.64 -4.73 13.70
C ASP A 128 -4.00 -3.32 13.23
N HIS A 129 -4.47 -3.18 11.99
CA HIS A 129 -4.83 -1.87 11.42
C HIS A 129 -6.21 -1.86 10.73
N VAL A 130 -6.60 -2.93 10.07
CA VAL A 130 -7.92 -3.01 9.40
C VAL A 130 -9.03 -2.99 10.44
N THR A 131 -9.99 -2.08 10.29
CA THR A 131 -11.19 -2.04 11.13
C THR A 131 -12.11 -3.24 10.85
N LEU A 132 -12.95 -3.60 11.81
CA LEU A 132 -13.96 -4.66 11.62
C LEU A 132 -14.88 -4.34 10.45
N ASP A 133 -15.40 -3.12 10.36
CA ASP A 133 -16.25 -2.66 9.26
C ASP A 133 -15.57 -2.83 7.89
N MET A 134 -14.30 -2.43 7.79
CA MET A 134 -13.53 -2.59 6.55
C MET A 134 -13.35 -4.07 6.18
N LYS A 135 -13.04 -4.91 7.17
CA LYS A 135 -12.90 -6.35 6.97
C LYS A 135 -14.20 -7.01 6.50
N GLU A 136 -15.33 -6.65 7.10
CA GLU A 136 -16.65 -7.14 6.69
C GLU A 136 -16.99 -6.72 5.26
N LYS A 137 -16.76 -5.45 4.90
CA LYS A 137 -16.99 -4.93 3.55
C LYS A 137 -16.11 -5.61 2.50
N ILE A 138 -14.82 -5.77 2.77
CA ILE A 138 -13.92 -6.50 1.86
C ILE A 138 -14.35 -7.97 1.76
N GLY A 139 -14.74 -8.58 2.88
CA GLY A 139 -15.22 -9.96 2.94
C GLY A 139 -16.50 -10.19 2.14
N SER A 140 -17.43 -9.24 2.14
CA SER A 140 -18.65 -9.32 1.35
C SER A 140 -18.40 -9.27 -0.17
N ILE A 141 -17.29 -8.66 -0.59
CA ILE A 141 -16.88 -8.60 -2.01
C ILE A 141 -16.12 -9.86 -2.42
N PHE A 142 -15.21 -10.32 -1.58
CA PHE A 142 -14.36 -11.50 -1.84
C PHE A 142 -14.87 -12.72 -1.06
N THR A 143 -16.12 -13.10 -1.28
CA THR A 143 -16.85 -14.13 -0.52
C THR A 143 -16.19 -15.51 -0.51
N PHE A 144 -15.40 -15.83 -1.54
CA PHE A 144 -14.69 -17.12 -1.66
C PHE A 144 -13.22 -17.04 -1.24
N SER A 145 -12.77 -15.86 -0.73
CA SER A 145 -11.39 -15.67 -0.32
C SER A 145 -11.19 -15.92 1.16
N VAL A 146 -10.07 -16.53 1.48
CA VAL A 146 -9.60 -16.68 2.87
C VAL A 146 -8.71 -15.50 3.22
N PHE A 147 -9.05 -14.77 4.28
CA PHE A 147 -8.24 -13.66 4.80
C PHE A 147 -7.24 -14.16 5.82
N LYS A 148 -5.95 -13.89 5.58
CA LYS A 148 -4.85 -14.27 6.45
C LYS A 148 -4.20 -13.04 7.06
N ASN A 149 -3.99 -13.07 8.37
CA ASN A 149 -3.24 -12.01 9.06
C ASN A 149 -1.75 -12.06 8.66
N VAL A 150 -1.21 -10.91 8.24
CA VAL A 150 0.20 -10.73 7.86
C VAL A 150 0.93 -9.70 8.72
N SER A 151 0.30 -9.16 9.77
CA SER A 151 0.86 -8.08 10.61
C SER A 151 2.23 -8.46 11.20
N LYS A 152 2.35 -9.67 11.73
CA LYS A 152 3.62 -10.15 12.32
C LYS A 152 4.73 -10.27 11.29
N GLU A 153 4.44 -10.76 10.10
CA GLU A 153 5.39 -10.90 9.01
C GLU A 153 5.86 -9.51 8.53
N LEU A 154 4.95 -8.59 8.31
CA LEU A 154 5.28 -7.22 7.91
C LEU A 154 6.16 -6.54 8.97
N MET A 155 5.84 -6.70 10.25
CA MET A 155 6.67 -6.20 11.34
C MET A 155 8.08 -6.79 11.29
N LYS A 156 8.23 -8.12 11.16
CA LYS A 156 9.53 -8.80 11.09
C LYS A 156 10.38 -8.30 9.92
N LEU A 157 9.78 -8.05 8.75
CA LEU A 157 10.47 -7.55 7.58
C LEU A 157 11.06 -6.14 7.79
N ARG A 158 10.41 -5.30 8.63
CA ARG A 158 10.87 -3.95 8.97
C ARG A 158 11.80 -3.90 10.18
N MET A 159 11.86 -4.95 11.01
CA MET A 159 12.71 -4.98 12.21
C MET A 159 14.19 -4.98 11.87
N ILE A 160 14.59 -5.75 10.86
CA ILE A 160 16.00 -5.86 10.44
C ILE A 160 16.25 -4.84 9.33
N LYS A 161 17.03 -3.81 9.66
CA LYS A 161 17.32 -2.68 8.77
C LYS A 161 18.37 -3.05 7.72
N SER A 162 18.24 -2.49 6.53
CA SER A 162 19.31 -2.50 5.52
C SER A 162 20.37 -1.43 5.85
N ASN A 163 21.52 -1.52 5.18
CA ASN A 163 22.55 -0.49 5.31
C ASN A 163 22.03 0.90 4.90
N GLU A 164 21.22 0.97 3.85
CA GLU A 164 20.61 2.22 3.38
C GLU A 164 19.62 2.79 4.41
N GLU A 165 18.80 1.95 5.05
CA GLU A 165 17.92 2.35 6.14
C GLU A 165 18.71 2.84 7.38
N ILE A 166 19.82 2.19 7.70
CA ILE A 166 20.69 2.60 8.79
C ILE A 166 21.30 3.99 8.54
N GLU A 167 21.75 4.27 7.32
CA GLU A 167 22.29 5.60 6.98
C GLU A 167 21.25 6.71 7.08
N VAL A 168 20.00 6.44 6.63
CA VAL A 168 18.89 7.40 6.80
C VAL A 168 18.59 7.65 8.29
N ILE A 169 18.61 6.60 9.13
CA ILE A 169 18.41 6.73 10.58
C ILE A 169 19.53 7.57 11.21
N LYS A 170 20.81 7.31 10.86
CA LYS A 170 21.96 8.07 11.34
C LYS A 170 21.85 9.57 10.95
N ASN A 171 21.44 9.84 9.71
CA ASN A 171 21.25 11.22 9.26
C ASN A 171 20.12 11.91 10.02
N GLY A 172 19.01 11.20 10.30
CA GLY A 172 17.94 11.72 11.14
C GLY A 172 18.39 12.04 12.56
N ALA A 173 19.21 11.16 13.17
CA ALA A 173 19.79 11.40 14.50
C ALA A 173 20.69 12.66 14.51
N ARG A 174 21.58 12.82 13.51
CA ARG A 174 22.43 14.03 13.40
C ARG A 174 21.62 15.32 13.28
N ILE A 175 20.52 15.28 12.53
CA ILE A 175 19.64 16.46 12.39
C ILE A 175 18.96 16.77 13.72
N ALA A 176 18.53 15.77 14.47
CA ALA A 176 17.94 15.94 15.80
C ALA A 176 18.96 16.55 16.79
N ASP A 177 20.22 16.08 16.77
CA ASP A 177 21.30 16.62 17.62
C ASP A 177 21.60 18.10 17.32
N ILE A 178 21.45 18.55 16.06
CA ILE A 178 21.66 19.96 15.67
C ILE A 178 20.46 20.82 16.09
N GLY A 179 19.26 20.28 16.10
CA GLY A 179 18.03 21.02 16.41
C GLY A 179 17.67 21.08 17.90
N GLY A 180 18.32 20.28 18.74
CA GLY A 180 18.17 20.24 20.20
C GLY A 180 19.24 21.02 20.92
#